data_a5b557977ed4ab9abd7c01d1bc99213c
#
_entry.id   a5b557977ed4ab9abd7c01d1bc99213c
#
_cell.length_a   1.000
_cell.length_b   1.000
_cell.length_c   1.000
_cell.angle_alpha   90.00
_cell.angle_beta   90.00
_cell.angle_gamma   90.00
#
_symmetry.space_group_name_H-M   'P 1'
#
loop_
_entity.id
_entity.type
_entity.pdbx_description
1 polymer ?
#
loop_
_entity_poly.entity_id
_entity_poly.type
_entity_poly.pdbx_seq_one_letter_code
_entity_poly.pdbx_strand_id
1 'polypeptide(L)'
;AVTKTQVIIGGRDKGLHCINRISGKQDWRFSARGRIDSSPVVSGDKVVFGSMDGKLYLLSMKDGKEISSYEVGEPISSTPAVVNERILVSCEDGNVYAFKVKLIK
;
A
#
# COMPACT_ATOMS: atom_id res chain seq x y z
N ALA A 1 8.49 0.99 3.25
CA ALA A 1 8.41 0.33 4.57
C ALA A 1 9.49 -0.73 4.68
N VAL A 2 9.94 -0.98 5.89
CA VAL A 2 11.00 -1.94 6.16
C VAL A 2 10.54 -2.91 7.25
N THR A 3 10.65 -4.21 6.97
CA THR A 3 10.44 -5.25 7.98
C THR A 3 11.80 -5.90 8.30
N LYS A 4 11.80 -6.96 9.12
CA LYS A 4 13.04 -7.68 9.42
C LYS A 4 13.70 -8.28 8.19
N THR A 5 12.92 -8.70 7.22
CA THR A 5 13.40 -9.45 6.06
C THR A 5 13.18 -8.76 4.73
N GLN A 6 12.33 -7.72 4.68
CA GLN A 6 11.89 -7.14 3.42
C GLN A 6 11.86 -5.62 3.43
N VAL A 7 12.03 -5.04 2.26
CA VAL A 7 11.83 -3.61 2.00
C VAL A 7 10.74 -3.47 0.96
N ILE A 8 9.75 -2.62 1.23
CA ILE A 8 8.62 -2.40 0.34
C ILE A 8 8.68 -0.96 -0.17
N ILE A 9 8.76 -0.81 -1.49
CA ILE A 9 8.94 0.50 -2.14
C ILE A 9 7.93 0.68 -3.26
N GLY A 10 7.25 1.82 -3.27
CA GLY A 10 6.42 2.23 -4.39
C GLY A 10 7.25 2.99 -5.42
N GLY A 11 6.87 2.90 -6.68
CA GLY A 11 7.61 3.55 -7.75
C GLY A 11 6.73 4.24 -8.77
N ARG A 12 7.36 5.09 -9.57
CA ARG A 12 6.70 5.79 -10.67
C ARG A 12 6.43 4.87 -11.85
N ASP A 13 7.00 3.68 -11.83
CA ASP A 13 6.73 2.63 -12.81
C ASP A 13 5.39 1.95 -12.57
N LYS A 14 4.58 2.49 -11.66
CA LYS A 14 3.27 1.96 -11.26
C LYS A 14 3.39 0.65 -10.49
N GLY A 15 4.55 0.35 -9.97
CA GLY A 15 4.81 -0.89 -9.25
C GLY A 15 5.05 -0.68 -7.77
N LEU A 16 4.56 -1.61 -6.96
CA LEU A 16 4.96 -1.76 -5.58
C LEU A 16 5.90 -2.95 -5.52
N HIS A 17 7.12 -2.71 -5.08
CA HIS A 17 8.18 -3.72 -5.09
C HIS A 17 8.49 -4.20 -3.69
N CYS A 18 8.58 -5.51 -3.52
CA CYS A 18 8.99 -6.13 -2.27
C CYS A 18 10.35 -6.78 -2.50
N ILE A 19 11.36 -6.29 -1.80
CA ILE A 19 12.74 -6.70 -1.98
C ILE A 19 13.23 -7.40 -0.73
N ASN A 20 13.89 -8.55 -0.89
CA ASN A 20 14.54 -9.24 0.22
C ASN A 20 15.73 -8.41 0.71
N ARG A 21 15.78 -8.10 2.00
CA ARG A 21 16.83 -7.24 2.57
C ARG A 21 18.22 -7.85 2.53
N ILE A 22 18.30 -9.16 2.57
CA ILE A 22 19.59 -9.87 2.63
C ILE A 22 20.12 -10.12 1.24
N SER A 23 19.30 -10.68 0.35
CA SER A 23 19.73 -11.03 -1.00
C SER A 23 19.69 -9.88 -2.00
N GLY A 24 18.87 -8.86 -1.72
CA GLY A 24 18.63 -7.77 -2.67
C GLY A 24 17.73 -8.17 -3.82
N LYS A 25 17.20 -9.39 -3.80
CA LYS A 25 16.34 -9.88 -4.88
C LYS A 25 14.88 -9.53 -4.63
N GLN A 26 14.16 -9.31 -5.73
CA GLN A 26 12.73 -9.02 -5.65
C GLN A 26 11.95 -10.30 -5.31
N ASP A 27 11.16 -10.24 -4.22
CA ASP A 27 10.29 -11.34 -3.81
C ASP A 27 8.99 -11.32 -4.60
N TRP A 28 8.41 -10.12 -4.75
CA TRP A 28 7.20 -9.94 -5.56
C TRP A 28 7.06 -8.49 -5.98
N ARG A 29 6.19 -8.27 -6.96
CA ARG A 29 5.86 -6.94 -7.45
C ARG A 29 4.35 -6.89 -7.72
N PHE A 30 3.71 -5.80 -7.31
CA PHE A 30 2.31 -5.53 -7.63
C PHE A 30 2.24 -4.37 -8.61
N SER A 31 1.42 -4.51 -9.65
CA SER A 31 1.22 -3.44 -10.65
C SER A 31 -0.09 -2.73 -10.41
N ALA A 32 -0.02 -1.42 -10.16
CA ALA A 32 -1.18 -0.54 -10.10
C ALA A 32 -1.39 0.10 -11.45
N ARG A 33 -2.45 0.91 -11.59
CA ARG A 33 -2.73 1.63 -12.82
C ARG A 33 -2.15 3.04 -12.83
N GLY A 34 -1.69 3.51 -11.69
CA GLY A 34 -1.04 4.81 -11.56
C GLY A 34 0.22 4.67 -10.73
N ARG A 35 1.06 5.70 -10.78
CA ARG A 35 2.28 5.68 -9.99
C ARG A 35 1.95 5.66 -8.49
N ILE A 36 2.87 5.10 -7.73
CA ILE A 36 2.69 4.95 -6.28
C ILE A 36 3.62 5.95 -5.59
N ASP A 37 3.07 7.09 -5.21
CA ASP A 37 3.82 8.15 -4.53
C ASP A 37 3.70 8.06 -3.02
N SER A 38 2.69 7.34 -2.51
CA SER A 38 2.54 7.16 -1.07
C SER A 38 3.50 6.10 -0.55
N SER A 39 3.93 6.26 0.71
CA SER A 39 4.75 5.23 1.36
C SER A 39 3.84 4.10 1.82
N PRO A 40 4.18 2.84 1.52
CA PRO A 40 3.36 1.73 2.00
C PRO A 40 3.50 1.53 3.51
N VAL A 41 2.44 1.02 4.12
CA VAL A 41 2.38 0.74 5.55
C VAL A 41 2.15 -0.76 5.74
N VAL A 42 3.00 -1.38 6.53
CA VAL A 42 2.86 -2.80 6.85
C VAL A 42 2.10 -2.94 8.16
N SER A 43 1.05 -3.73 8.15
CA SER A 43 0.24 -4.03 9.32
C SER A 43 0.05 -5.55 9.40
N GLY A 44 0.76 -6.20 10.34
CA GLY A 44 0.76 -7.64 10.44
C GLY A 44 1.32 -8.30 9.19
N ASP A 45 0.51 -9.13 8.55
CA ASP A 45 0.88 -9.82 7.31
C ASP A 45 0.34 -9.13 6.06
N LYS A 46 -0.07 -7.86 6.18
CA LYS A 46 -0.66 -7.10 5.09
C LYS A 46 0.10 -5.80 4.86
N VAL A 47 0.03 -5.30 3.63
CA VAL A 47 0.57 -4.00 3.27
C VAL A 47 -0.52 -3.14 2.65
N VAL A 48 -0.55 -1.87 3.04
CA VAL A 48 -1.55 -0.89 2.61
C VAL A 48 -0.83 0.24 1.91
N PHE A 49 -1.34 0.66 0.77
CA PHE A 49 -0.80 1.83 0.08
C PHE A 49 -1.86 2.48 -0.80
N GLY A 50 -1.66 3.77 -1.04
CA GLY A 50 -2.50 4.53 -1.97
C GLY A 50 -1.79 4.72 -3.30
N SER A 51 -2.57 4.88 -4.35
CA SER A 51 -2.05 5.05 -5.70
C SER A 51 -2.65 6.29 -6.35
N MET A 52 -1.92 6.84 -7.31
CA MET A 52 -2.40 7.99 -8.08
C MET A 52 -3.56 7.63 -9.02
N ASP A 53 -3.88 6.33 -9.16
CA ASP A 53 -5.06 5.90 -9.88
C ASP A 53 -6.36 6.08 -9.09
N GLY A 54 -6.28 6.59 -7.87
CA GLY A 54 -7.44 6.86 -7.03
C GLY A 54 -7.90 5.68 -6.20
N LYS A 55 -7.08 4.67 -6.07
CA LYS A 55 -7.41 3.47 -5.28
C LYS A 55 -6.49 3.29 -4.09
N LEU A 56 -7.07 2.77 -3.02
CA LEU A 56 -6.35 2.30 -1.84
C LEU A 56 -6.28 0.78 -1.92
N TYR A 57 -5.08 0.24 -1.85
CA TYR A 57 -4.85 -1.20 -2.01
C TYR A 57 -4.44 -1.86 -0.71
N LEU A 58 -4.92 -3.08 -0.51
CA LEU A 58 -4.55 -3.95 0.60
C LEU A 58 -4.04 -5.25 0.00
N LEU A 59 -2.76 -5.55 0.23
CA LEU A 59 -2.11 -6.73 -0.32
C LEU A 59 -1.62 -7.65 0.79
N SER A 60 -1.43 -8.93 0.43
CA SER A 60 -0.74 -9.88 1.29
C SER A 60 0.76 -9.65 1.22
N MET A 61 1.44 -9.57 2.36
CA MET A 61 2.89 -9.44 2.41
C MET A 61 3.61 -10.68 1.86
N LYS A 62 2.97 -11.82 1.93
CA LYS A 62 3.57 -13.09 1.56
C LYS A 62 3.86 -13.18 0.07
N ASP A 63 2.91 -12.76 -0.76
CA ASP A 63 3.00 -12.96 -2.21
C ASP A 63 2.62 -11.72 -3.03
N GLY A 64 2.25 -10.63 -2.36
CA GLY A 64 1.86 -9.40 -3.05
C GLY A 64 0.52 -9.47 -3.73
N LYS A 65 -0.29 -10.47 -3.44
CA LYS A 65 -1.61 -10.57 -4.04
C LYS A 65 -2.59 -9.62 -3.40
N GLU A 66 -3.46 -9.04 -4.23
CA GLU A 66 -4.47 -8.12 -3.76
C GLU A 66 -5.52 -8.84 -2.92
N ILE A 67 -5.72 -8.37 -1.69
CA ILE A 67 -6.78 -8.86 -0.81
C ILE A 67 -8.05 -8.05 -1.08
N SER A 68 -7.92 -6.72 -1.13
CA SER A 68 -9.03 -5.84 -1.46
C SER A 68 -8.49 -4.50 -1.96
N SER A 69 -9.37 -3.75 -2.59
CA SER A 69 -9.08 -2.37 -2.98
C SER A 69 -10.32 -1.53 -2.80
N TYR A 70 -10.11 -0.24 -2.57
CA TYR A 70 -11.19 0.71 -2.31
C TYR A 70 -11.05 1.87 -3.28
N GLU A 71 -12.12 2.13 -4.04
CA GLU A 71 -12.15 3.24 -4.99
C GLU A 71 -12.42 4.53 -4.23
N VAL A 72 -11.41 5.38 -4.14
CA VAL A 72 -11.56 6.70 -3.51
C VAL A 72 -11.97 7.73 -4.56
N GLY A 73 -11.50 7.55 -5.78
CA GLY A 73 -11.85 8.42 -6.91
C GLY A 73 -10.96 9.64 -7.05
N GLU A 74 -9.99 9.82 -6.15
CA GLU A 74 -9.06 10.95 -6.18
C GLU A 74 -7.64 10.43 -5.96
N PRO A 75 -6.64 11.00 -6.63
CA PRO A 75 -5.25 10.55 -6.46
C PRO A 75 -4.80 10.57 -5.00
N ILE A 76 -4.14 9.52 -4.59
CA ILE A 76 -3.64 9.37 -3.22
C ILE A 76 -2.11 9.44 -3.25
N SER A 77 -1.56 10.52 -2.72
CA SER A 77 -0.11 10.71 -2.62
C SER A 77 0.38 10.63 -1.18
N SER A 78 -0.54 10.66 -0.20
CA SER A 78 -0.16 10.62 1.20
C SER A 78 0.05 9.18 1.69
N THR A 79 0.83 9.05 2.75
CA THR A 79 1.01 7.77 3.43
C THR A 79 -0.25 7.45 4.23
N PRO A 80 -0.84 6.25 4.06
CA PRO A 80 -2.00 5.88 4.86
C PRO A 80 -1.66 5.76 6.34
N ALA A 81 -2.61 6.07 7.20
CA ALA A 81 -2.51 5.81 8.63
C ALA A 81 -3.44 4.66 8.99
N VAL A 82 -2.93 3.70 9.75
CA VAL A 82 -3.71 2.54 10.17
C VAL A 82 -3.92 2.62 11.69
N VAL A 83 -5.19 2.74 12.10
CA VAL A 83 -5.55 2.89 13.51
C VAL A 83 -6.81 2.08 13.79
N ASN A 84 -6.74 1.14 14.74
CA ASN A 84 -7.90 0.37 15.20
C ASN A 84 -8.76 -0.19 14.06
N GLU A 85 -8.14 -0.90 13.14
CA GLU A 85 -8.81 -1.50 11.98
C GLU A 85 -9.45 -0.46 11.05
N ARG A 86 -8.93 0.77 11.09
CA ARG A 86 -9.33 1.81 10.13
C ARG A 86 -8.11 2.28 9.37
N ILE A 87 -8.32 2.56 8.10
CA ILE A 87 -7.30 3.13 7.24
C ILE A 87 -7.75 4.53 6.88
N LEU A 88 -6.88 5.51 7.14
CA LEU A 88 -7.16 6.90 6.81
C LEU A 88 -6.18 7.36 5.76
N VAL A 89 -6.69 8.04 4.73
CA VAL A 89 -5.85 8.61 3.67
C VAL A 89 -6.33 10.03 3.40
N SER A 90 -5.39 10.91 3.10
CA SER A 90 -5.70 12.22 2.55
C SER A 90 -5.40 12.24 1.07
N CYS A 91 -6.25 12.90 0.31
CA CYS A 91 -6.17 12.90 -1.14
C CYS A 91 -5.86 14.29 -1.68
N GLU A 92 -5.57 14.34 -2.97
CA GLU A 92 -5.22 15.59 -3.65
C GLU A 92 -6.35 16.62 -3.66
N ASP A 93 -7.61 16.15 -3.44
CA ASP A 93 -8.77 17.04 -3.32
C ASP A 93 -8.87 17.74 -1.97
N GLY A 94 -7.95 17.46 -1.05
CA GLY A 94 -7.92 18.04 0.30
C GLY A 94 -8.81 17.33 1.31
N ASN A 95 -9.49 16.26 0.92
CA ASN A 95 -10.36 15.50 1.82
C ASN A 95 -9.60 14.35 2.47
N VAL A 96 -10.10 13.93 3.64
CA VAL A 96 -9.61 12.75 4.34
C VAL A 96 -10.68 11.68 4.26
N TYR A 97 -10.27 10.49 3.86
CA TYR A 97 -11.17 9.34 3.72
C TYR A 97 -10.79 8.29 4.75
N ALA A 98 -11.80 7.68 5.37
CA ALA A 98 -11.59 6.64 6.37
C ALA A 98 -12.31 5.37 5.94
N PHE A 99 -11.61 4.24 6.00
CA PHE A 99 -12.16 2.94 5.65
C PHE A 99 -12.03 1.99 6.83
N LYS A 100 -13.12 1.29 7.14
CA LYS A 100 -13.08 0.25 8.15
C LYS A 100 -12.67 -1.05 7.47
N VAL A 101 -11.54 -1.60 7.89
CA VAL A 101 -10.95 -2.78 7.26
C VAL A 101 -10.56 -3.77 8.34
N LYS A 102 -10.81 -5.06 8.08
CA LYS A 102 -10.39 -6.10 8.99
C LYS A 102 -8.94 -6.47 8.68
N LEU A 103 -8.01 -5.98 9.49
CA LEU A 103 -6.58 -6.20 9.32
C LEU A 103 -6.06 -7.35 10.18
N ILE A 104 -6.82 -7.79 11.16
CA ILE A 104 -6.47 -8.89 12.03
C ILE A 104 -7.19 -10.14 11.55
N LYS A 105 -6.50 -11.26 11.58
CA LYS A 105 -7.06 -12.54 11.15
C LYS A 105 -8.22 -12.99 12.04
#